data_79033d0486086bd99699d438b75a2494
#
_entry.id   79033d0486086bd99699d438b75a2494
#
_cell.length_a   1.000
_cell.length_b   1.000
_cell.length_c   1.000
_cell.angle_alpha   90.00
_cell.angle_beta   90.00
_cell.angle_gamma   90.00
#
_symmetry.space_group_name_H-M   'P 1'
#
loop_
_entity.id
_entity.type
_entity.pdbx_description
1 polymer ?
#
loop_
_entity_poly.entity_id
_entity_poly.type
_entity_poly.pdbx_seq_one_letter_code
_entity_poly.pdbx_strand_id
1 'polypeptide(L)'
;MTRSCRTLRNARDGWLGPRIAAALVALSAAGSPARATVCGTAADEFIAAEVGLVREWIVQVPFDSAAWRLEHVVVGRDLVVAQSRDGGVAAIQSAAVDGAPRPGSVLWQARIGTPGGLSRPAGIGPQTVAIARDLDVYALDRASGGVAWREQLGSTADAPPAILGDWVYVPMSGQIMRIPVNPLRTPSASPAADQKAKDEPGGRGSRRDRTAGKLAPEPLVRKSISGGGRVDTPVNGDENAIIWTTTGGQIVALERVATGWNRSEFELTATPVGAPAIRGRSGFAVIGKDASTPPTLARIDLLTTGGQRLRAAWWSPLPDRPDQGPLVSGDTVVVSLGPSGLAAYSAETGEPLWRSCVVGTIVAVGGERAWVIDEVGRLSGIDLASGVAREWLPLGCLTVPVINTASDRLVLASPTGLVVSLAPVRSAAEPGPAAAEPATPAPDATDPVDPAAEPAAADPDTTPP
;
A
#
# COMPACT_ATOMS: atom_id res chain seq x y z
N MET A 1 -12.21 -13.25 -29.15
CA MET A 1 -12.34 -12.14 -30.13
C MET A 1 -11.31 -11.09 -29.78
N THR A 2 -10.16 -11.15 -30.39
CA THR A 2 -9.02 -10.26 -30.15
C THR A 2 -9.15 -9.04 -31.04
N ARG A 3 -9.65 -7.93 -30.49
CA ARG A 3 -9.55 -6.63 -31.16
C ARG A 3 -8.14 -6.08 -30.97
N SER A 4 -7.37 -6.05 -32.04
CA SER A 4 -6.04 -5.44 -32.07
C SER A 4 -6.15 -3.95 -31.81
N CYS A 5 -5.45 -3.43 -30.81
CA CYS A 5 -5.28 -2.01 -30.56
C CYS A 5 -4.39 -1.42 -31.68
N ARG A 6 -5.00 -0.98 -32.79
CA ARG A 6 -4.28 -0.18 -33.80
C ARG A 6 -4.18 1.25 -33.31
N THR A 7 -2.97 1.68 -33.07
CA THR A 7 -2.58 3.07 -32.82
C THR A 7 -3.06 3.97 -33.92
N LEU A 8 -3.98 4.89 -33.61
CA LEU A 8 -4.25 6.07 -34.42
C LEU A 8 -3.08 7.05 -34.23
N ARG A 9 -2.05 6.90 -35.07
CA ARG A 9 -1.05 7.96 -35.27
C ARG A 9 -1.73 9.11 -36.01
N ASN A 10 -2.00 10.20 -35.33
CA ASN A 10 -2.37 11.46 -35.96
C ASN A 10 -1.17 11.98 -36.75
N ALA A 11 -1.30 11.93 -38.07
CA ALA A 11 -0.46 12.64 -39.00
C ALA A 11 -0.63 14.16 -38.76
N ARG A 12 0.45 14.80 -38.33
CA ARG A 12 0.56 16.27 -38.36
C ARG A 12 1.19 16.64 -39.71
N ASP A 13 0.34 16.92 -40.64
CA ASP A 13 0.76 17.61 -41.84
C ASP A 13 0.86 19.11 -41.57
N GLY A 14 1.94 19.68 -42.14
CA GLY A 14 2.42 21.01 -41.89
C GLY A 14 1.50 22.12 -42.43
N TRP A 15 1.59 23.24 -41.75
CA TRP A 15 1.24 24.54 -42.31
C TRP A 15 2.34 25.57 -42.08
N LEU A 16 2.92 26.04 -43.20
CA LEU A 16 3.87 27.15 -43.30
C LEU A 16 3.17 28.48 -43.33
N GLY A 17 3.61 29.40 -42.47
CA GLY A 17 3.75 30.84 -42.58
C GLY A 17 2.50 31.74 -42.46
N PRO A 18 2.66 33.06 -42.29
CA PRO A 18 3.84 33.92 -42.44
C PRO A 18 4.15 34.82 -41.20
N ARG A 19 5.34 35.39 -41.26
CA ARG A 19 5.93 36.42 -40.39
C ARG A 19 5.02 37.65 -40.32
N ILE A 20 4.72 38.17 -39.12
CA ILE A 20 4.34 39.56 -38.87
C ILE A 20 5.23 40.15 -37.77
N ALA A 21 5.67 41.33 -38.03
CA ALA A 21 6.71 42.09 -37.40
C ALA A 21 6.39 42.59 -35.98
N ALA A 22 7.46 42.86 -35.27
CA ALA A 22 7.52 43.43 -33.94
C ALA A 22 6.81 44.76 -33.76
N ALA A 23 6.12 44.92 -32.63
CA ALA A 23 5.91 46.21 -31.99
C ALA A 23 6.20 46.06 -30.49
N LEU A 24 7.34 46.61 -30.06
CA LEU A 24 7.67 46.84 -28.65
C LEU A 24 6.71 47.87 -28.09
N VAL A 25 5.89 47.44 -27.09
CA VAL A 25 5.27 48.36 -26.14
C VAL A 25 5.74 47.96 -24.76
N ALA A 26 6.63 48.76 -24.21
CA ALA A 26 6.96 48.70 -22.80
C ALA A 26 5.75 49.16 -21.99
N LEU A 27 5.12 48.25 -21.27
CA LEU A 27 4.14 48.59 -20.25
C LEU A 27 4.72 48.15 -18.87
N SER A 28 4.80 49.17 -18.03
CA SER A 28 5.12 49.20 -16.62
C SER A 28 4.66 47.97 -15.83
N ALA A 29 5.59 47.44 -15.05
CA ALA A 29 5.38 46.40 -14.03
C ALA A 29 4.51 46.96 -12.89
N ALA A 30 3.20 46.85 -13.03
CA ALA A 30 2.31 46.75 -11.87
C ALA A 30 2.22 45.26 -11.54
N GLY A 31 2.71 44.89 -10.36
CA GLY A 31 2.66 43.51 -9.88
C GLY A 31 1.22 43.01 -9.86
N SER A 32 0.87 42.22 -10.87
CA SER A 32 -0.37 41.45 -10.84
C SER A 32 -0.25 40.47 -9.72
N PRO A 33 -1.19 40.37 -8.77
CA PRO A 33 -1.25 39.28 -7.82
C PRO A 33 -1.28 38.00 -8.65
N ALA A 34 -0.34 37.09 -8.37
CA ALA A 34 -0.31 35.78 -8.98
C ALA A 34 -1.74 35.21 -8.89
N ARG A 35 -2.42 35.14 -10.02
CA ARG A 35 -3.71 34.46 -10.12
C ARG A 35 -3.44 33.04 -9.64
N ALA A 36 -3.94 32.72 -8.46
CA ALA A 36 -4.05 31.36 -8.02
C ALA A 36 -4.71 30.60 -9.18
N THR A 37 -3.94 29.75 -9.84
CA THR A 37 -4.48 28.89 -10.91
C THR A 37 -5.52 28.04 -10.22
N VAL A 38 -6.78 28.34 -10.43
CA VAL A 38 -7.89 27.58 -9.88
C VAL A 38 -7.71 26.17 -10.43
N CYS A 39 -7.42 25.24 -9.55
CA CYS A 39 -7.32 23.80 -9.82
C CYS A 39 -8.74 23.33 -10.13
N GLY A 40 -9.24 23.74 -11.33
CA GLY A 40 -10.62 23.51 -11.62
C GLY A 40 -10.83 22.17 -12.21
N THR A 41 -11.23 21.15 -11.73
CA THR A 41 -11.96 20.02 -12.31
C THR A 41 -12.00 18.80 -11.36
N ALA A 42 -10.87 18.15 -11.04
CA ALA A 42 -10.90 17.01 -10.11
C ALA A 42 -11.12 17.43 -8.64
N ALA A 43 -10.84 18.71 -8.33
CA ALA A 43 -11.19 19.31 -7.05
C ALA A 43 -12.66 19.74 -6.97
N ASP A 44 -13.37 19.79 -8.12
CA ASP A 44 -14.78 20.14 -8.19
C ASP A 44 -15.65 18.91 -7.87
N GLU A 45 -16.50 19.07 -6.88
CA GLU A 45 -17.38 18.01 -6.38
C GLU A 45 -18.39 17.54 -7.42
N PHE A 46 -18.90 18.46 -8.25
CA PHE A 46 -19.88 18.11 -9.27
C PHE A 46 -19.25 17.24 -10.36
N ILE A 47 -18.04 17.60 -10.81
CA ILE A 47 -17.33 16.84 -11.85
C ILE A 47 -16.89 15.48 -11.33
N ALA A 48 -16.45 15.39 -10.05
CA ALA A 48 -16.15 14.12 -9.43
C ALA A 48 -17.39 13.21 -9.35
N ALA A 49 -18.56 13.77 -9.07
CA ALA A 49 -19.81 13.03 -9.01
C ALA A 49 -20.24 12.43 -10.36
N GLU A 50 -19.95 13.09 -11.48
CA GLU A 50 -20.22 12.58 -12.83
C GLU A 50 -19.49 11.25 -13.12
N VAL A 51 -18.31 11.04 -12.51
CA VAL A 51 -17.53 9.81 -12.62
C VAL A 51 -17.73 8.87 -11.44
N GLY A 52 -18.78 9.08 -10.66
CA GLY A 52 -19.12 8.22 -9.50
C GLY A 52 -18.15 8.35 -8.33
N LEU A 53 -17.52 9.51 -8.16
CA LEU A 53 -16.63 9.83 -7.05
C LEU A 53 -17.23 10.92 -6.16
N VAL A 54 -16.98 10.84 -4.87
CA VAL A 54 -17.32 11.89 -3.89
C VAL A 54 -16.02 12.45 -3.33
N ARG A 55 -15.93 13.77 -3.29
CA ARG A 55 -14.82 14.42 -2.58
C ARG A 55 -15.04 14.32 -1.08
N GLU A 56 -14.20 13.52 -0.40
CA GLU A 56 -14.25 13.41 1.06
C GLU A 56 -13.64 14.64 1.73
N TRP A 57 -12.50 15.11 1.22
CA TRP A 57 -11.82 16.28 1.74
C TRP A 57 -10.85 16.89 0.72
N ILE A 58 -10.51 18.14 0.98
CA ILE A 58 -9.50 18.91 0.25
C ILE A 58 -8.71 19.73 1.27
N VAL A 59 -7.39 19.77 1.10
CA VAL A 59 -6.49 20.48 2.01
C VAL A 59 -5.32 21.11 1.27
N GLN A 60 -4.97 22.32 1.66
CA GLN A 60 -3.72 22.96 1.23
C GLN A 60 -2.65 22.67 2.26
N VAL A 61 -1.62 21.90 1.87
CA VAL A 61 -0.44 21.65 2.72
C VAL A 61 0.33 22.95 2.86
N PRO A 62 0.62 23.40 4.09
CA PRO A 62 1.31 24.66 4.32
C PRO A 62 2.82 24.51 4.13
N PHE A 63 3.32 25.08 3.06
CA PHE A 63 4.74 25.30 2.76
C PHE A 63 4.89 26.46 1.77
N ASP A 64 6.08 26.99 1.60
CA ASP A 64 6.34 28.05 0.63
C ASP A 64 6.28 27.48 -0.80
N SER A 65 5.08 27.45 -1.38
CA SER A 65 4.84 26.95 -2.72
C SER A 65 5.36 27.86 -3.84
N ALA A 66 5.79 29.08 -3.53
CA ALA A 66 6.46 29.95 -4.49
C ALA A 66 7.90 29.50 -4.75
N ALA A 67 8.60 29.08 -3.70
CA ALA A 67 9.97 28.64 -3.77
C ALA A 67 10.13 27.12 -3.97
N TRP A 68 9.21 26.31 -3.43
CA TRP A 68 9.34 24.86 -3.35
C TRP A 68 8.17 24.13 -3.96
N ARG A 69 8.32 22.82 -4.13
CA ARG A 69 7.26 21.95 -4.66
C ARG A 69 7.05 20.77 -3.74
N LEU A 70 5.80 20.29 -3.72
CA LEU A 70 5.45 18.99 -3.16
C LEU A 70 6.17 17.89 -3.95
N GLU A 71 6.87 17.01 -3.25
CA GLU A 71 7.71 15.98 -3.86
C GLU A 71 7.08 14.58 -3.74
N HIS A 72 6.63 14.24 -2.55
CA HIS A 72 6.03 12.95 -2.28
C HIS A 72 4.74 13.10 -1.49
N VAL A 73 3.77 12.25 -1.82
CA VAL A 73 2.57 12.03 -1.03
C VAL A 73 2.40 10.53 -0.84
N VAL A 74 2.37 10.10 0.39
CA VAL A 74 2.24 8.68 0.75
C VAL A 74 0.94 8.48 1.49
N VAL A 75 0.17 7.50 1.06
CA VAL A 75 -1.13 7.17 1.64
C VAL A 75 -0.99 5.95 2.54
N GLY A 76 -1.32 6.11 3.81
CA GLY A 76 -1.55 5.03 4.75
C GLY A 76 -3.05 4.78 4.95
N ARG A 77 -3.39 3.87 5.86
CA ARG A 77 -4.79 3.50 6.11
C ARG A 77 -5.65 4.69 6.58
N ASP A 78 -5.14 5.50 7.49
CA ASP A 78 -5.82 6.62 8.16
C ASP A 78 -5.01 7.92 8.15
N LEU A 79 -3.84 7.91 7.52
CA LEU A 79 -2.90 9.03 7.48
C LEU A 79 -2.38 9.22 6.05
N VAL A 80 -2.31 10.46 5.60
CA VAL A 80 -1.56 10.85 4.41
C VAL A 80 -0.37 11.70 4.86
N VAL A 81 0.82 11.37 4.38
CA VAL A 81 2.04 12.13 4.63
C VAL A 81 2.47 12.84 3.35
N ALA A 82 2.53 14.15 3.41
CA ALA A 82 2.97 15.01 2.33
C ALA A 82 4.37 15.55 2.63
N GLN A 83 5.29 15.45 1.66
CA GLN A 83 6.68 15.88 1.79
C GLN A 83 7.00 16.91 0.73
N SER A 84 7.56 18.04 1.13
CA SER A 84 8.03 19.08 0.22
C SER A 84 9.54 19.09 0.09
N ARG A 85 10.03 19.60 -1.02
CA ARG A 85 11.47 19.59 -1.34
C ARG A 85 12.32 20.46 -0.41
N ASP A 86 11.71 21.38 0.32
CA ASP A 86 12.40 22.18 1.35
C ASP A 86 12.62 21.43 2.67
N GLY A 87 12.17 20.19 2.79
CA GLY A 87 12.22 19.37 3.99
C GLY A 87 10.97 19.48 4.87
N GLY A 88 9.96 20.19 4.43
CA GLY A 88 8.65 20.21 5.09
C GLY A 88 7.96 18.85 5.00
N VAL A 89 7.36 18.43 6.09
CA VAL A 89 6.55 17.22 6.22
C VAL A 89 5.25 17.59 6.91
N ALA A 90 4.13 17.18 6.33
CA ALA A 90 2.82 17.37 6.93
C ALA A 90 2.07 16.04 6.98
N ALA A 91 1.39 15.77 8.08
CA ALA A 91 0.49 14.64 8.20
C ALA A 91 -0.95 15.12 8.17
N ILE A 92 -1.78 14.44 7.40
CA ILE A 92 -3.18 14.75 7.15
C ILE A 92 -4.01 13.53 7.56
N GLN A 93 -5.06 13.75 8.35
CA GLN A 93 -6.03 12.70 8.65
C GLN A 93 -6.75 12.27 7.38
N SER A 94 -6.61 11.01 6.96
CA SER A 94 -7.20 10.55 5.69
C SER A 94 -8.57 9.90 5.85
N ALA A 95 -8.87 9.31 7.00
CA ALA A 95 -10.11 8.61 7.27
C ALA A 95 -10.71 9.03 8.61
N ALA A 96 -12.01 8.81 8.78
CA ALA A 96 -12.66 8.99 10.08
C ALA A 96 -12.13 7.93 11.06
N VAL A 97 -11.66 8.38 12.20
CA VAL A 97 -11.22 7.56 13.33
C VAL A 97 -11.83 8.14 14.59
N ASP A 98 -12.36 7.30 15.45
CA ASP A 98 -13.00 7.75 16.70
C ASP A 98 -12.02 8.54 17.56
N GLY A 99 -12.44 9.73 17.99
CA GLY A 99 -11.62 10.64 18.79
C GLY A 99 -10.52 11.40 18.01
N ALA A 100 -10.34 11.13 16.72
CA ALA A 100 -9.40 11.88 15.88
C ALA A 100 -10.06 13.12 15.24
N PRO A 101 -9.27 14.10 14.78
CA PRO A 101 -9.77 15.22 13.97
C PRO A 101 -10.46 14.72 12.69
N ARG A 102 -11.28 15.60 12.09
CA ARG A 102 -11.99 15.28 10.84
C ARG A 102 -11.02 14.94 9.71
N PRO A 103 -11.40 14.04 8.77
CA PRO A 103 -10.64 13.82 7.55
C PRO A 103 -10.32 15.14 6.83
N GLY A 104 -9.11 15.25 6.27
CA GLY A 104 -8.60 16.48 5.68
C GLY A 104 -7.94 17.45 6.66
N SER A 105 -7.99 17.20 7.99
CA SER A 105 -7.28 18.03 8.96
C SER A 105 -5.78 17.75 8.91
N VAL A 106 -4.96 18.83 8.90
CA VAL A 106 -3.52 18.71 9.13
C VAL A 106 -3.29 18.44 10.61
N LEU A 107 -2.76 17.26 10.93
CA LEU A 107 -2.52 16.83 12.30
C LEU A 107 -1.29 17.51 12.89
N TRP A 108 -0.23 17.54 12.12
CA TRP A 108 1.04 18.17 12.48
C TRP A 108 1.86 18.52 11.26
N GLN A 109 2.87 19.35 11.51
CA GLN A 109 3.89 19.73 10.54
C GLN A 109 5.25 19.63 11.19
N ALA A 110 6.24 19.19 10.43
CA ALA A 110 7.62 19.08 10.84
C ALA A 110 8.55 19.57 9.71
N ARG A 111 9.78 19.88 10.05
CA ARG A 111 10.82 20.15 9.07
C ARG A 111 12.02 19.27 9.40
N ILE A 112 12.53 18.56 8.39
CA ILE A 112 13.65 17.63 8.51
C ILE A 112 14.72 17.92 7.43
N GLY A 113 15.99 17.72 7.79
CA GLY A 113 17.12 17.88 6.87
C GLY A 113 17.27 19.28 6.31
N THR A 114 18.01 19.39 5.21
CA THR A 114 18.30 20.64 4.53
C THR A 114 17.37 20.86 3.32
N PRO A 115 17.01 22.11 2.99
CA PRO A 115 16.26 22.40 1.79
C PRO A 115 16.98 21.90 0.53
N GLY A 116 16.23 21.30 -0.41
CA GLY A 116 16.76 20.77 -1.65
C GLY A 116 17.43 19.40 -1.56
N GLY A 117 17.56 18.84 -0.36
CA GLY A 117 18.12 17.50 -0.15
C GLY A 117 17.29 16.38 -0.81
N LEU A 118 17.94 15.27 -1.15
CA LEU A 118 17.29 14.10 -1.73
C LEU A 118 16.41 13.42 -0.68
N SER A 119 15.11 13.35 -0.93
CA SER A 119 14.14 12.67 -0.06
C SER A 119 13.62 11.39 -0.69
N ARG A 120 13.28 10.42 0.14
CA ARG A 120 12.52 9.23 -0.27
C ARG A 120 11.10 9.34 0.28
N PRO A 121 10.10 8.74 -0.39
CA PRO A 121 8.76 8.64 0.16
C PRO A 121 8.76 8.09 1.58
N ALA A 122 7.88 8.59 2.42
CA ALA A 122 7.78 8.16 3.82
C ALA A 122 7.34 6.69 3.96
N GLY A 123 7.89 6.00 4.95
CA GLY A 123 7.28 4.77 5.50
C GLY A 123 6.33 5.13 6.63
N ILE A 124 5.10 4.65 6.59
CA ILE A 124 4.08 4.91 7.61
C ILE A 124 3.85 3.65 8.42
N GLY A 125 4.10 3.73 9.72
CA GLY A 125 3.84 2.67 10.68
C GLY A 125 2.75 3.04 11.70
N PRO A 126 2.45 2.15 12.64
CA PRO A 126 1.40 2.39 13.65
C PRO A 126 1.68 3.56 14.59
N GLN A 127 2.95 3.80 14.93
CA GLN A 127 3.37 4.83 15.89
C GLN A 127 4.40 5.81 15.33
N THR A 128 4.93 5.53 14.15
CA THR A 128 6.10 6.24 13.61
C THR A 128 5.93 6.48 12.12
N VAL A 129 6.45 7.61 11.65
CA VAL A 129 6.66 7.93 10.24
C VAL A 129 8.16 7.99 10.03
N ALA A 130 8.71 7.14 9.15
CA ALA A 130 10.13 7.11 8.83
C ALA A 130 10.38 7.76 7.47
N ILE A 131 11.37 8.65 7.40
CA ILE A 131 11.73 9.34 6.17
C ILE A 131 13.25 9.30 6.01
N ALA A 132 13.72 8.77 4.90
CA ALA A 132 15.10 8.85 4.52
C ALA A 132 15.33 10.14 3.70
N ARG A 133 16.26 10.96 4.16
CA ARG A 133 16.63 12.22 3.50
C ARG A 133 18.13 12.44 3.56
N ASP A 134 18.75 12.63 2.40
CA ASP A 134 20.19 12.71 2.26
C ASP A 134 20.89 11.46 2.84
N LEU A 135 21.74 11.65 3.83
CA LEU A 135 22.46 10.57 4.54
C LEU A 135 21.81 10.20 5.87
N ASP A 136 20.61 10.67 6.13
CA ASP A 136 19.93 10.44 7.40
C ASP A 136 18.58 9.73 7.21
N VAL A 137 18.19 8.98 8.22
CA VAL A 137 16.81 8.56 8.41
C VAL A 137 16.25 9.23 9.67
N TYR A 138 15.08 9.79 9.52
CA TYR A 138 14.33 10.44 10.58
C TYR A 138 13.14 9.58 10.95
N ALA A 139 12.94 9.33 12.23
CA ALA A 139 11.69 8.76 12.74
C ALA A 139 10.92 9.88 13.43
N LEU A 140 9.73 10.15 12.92
CA LEU A 140 8.81 11.12 13.49
C LEU A 140 7.74 10.37 14.28
N ASP A 141 7.41 10.88 15.46
CA ASP A 141 6.26 10.41 16.21
C ASP A 141 4.99 10.66 15.38
N ARG A 142 4.20 9.62 15.17
CA ARG A 142 3.04 9.69 14.27
C ARG A 142 1.96 10.64 14.74
N ALA A 143 1.80 10.82 16.06
CA ALA A 143 0.74 11.65 16.63
C ALA A 143 1.10 13.12 16.64
N SER A 144 2.38 13.46 16.89
CA SER A 144 2.84 14.84 17.10
C SER A 144 3.74 15.39 15.99
N GLY A 145 4.32 14.54 15.16
CA GLY A 145 5.33 14.94 14.17
C GLY A 145 6.70 15.29 14.77
N GLY A 146 6.86 15.14 16.09
CA GLY A 146 8.14 15.34 16.75
C GLY A 146 9.18 14.30 16.28
N VAL A 147 10.44 14.74 16.10
CA VAL A 147 11.54 13.82 15.77
C VAL A 147 11.84 12.96 17.00
N ALA A 148 11.45 11.68 16.94
CA ALA A 148 11.73 10.72 18.00
C ALA A 148 13.22 10.33 18.01
N TRP A 149 13.79 10.12 16.82
CA TRP A 149 15.22 9.88 16.63
C TRP A 149 15.65 10.21 15.20
N ARG A 150 16.95 10.40 15.04
CA ARG A 150 17.65 10.56 13.76
C ARG A 150 18.84 9.63 13.76
N GLU A 151 19.03 8.90 12.67
CA GLU A 151 20.16 8.00 12.50
C GLU A 151 20.89 8.35 11.21
N GLN A 152 22.21 8.48 11.30
CA GLN A 152 23.05 8.71 10.12
C GLN A 152 23.31 7.39 9.41
N LEU A 153 23.04 7.38 8.12
CA LEU A 153 23.32 6.27 7.21
C LEU A 153 24.74 6.40 6.65
N GLY A 154 25.34 5.27 6.24
CA GLY A 154 26.65 5.29 5.58
C GLY A 154 26.59 5.74 4.11
N SER A 155 25.41 5.72 3.52
CA SER A 155 25.10 6.16 2.14
C SER A 155 23.65 6.63 2.07
N THR A 156 23.26 7.22 0.94
CA THR A 156 21.84 7.55 0.68
C THR A 156 20.99 6.29 0.60
N ALA A 157 19.74 6.38 1.04
CA ALA A 157 18.80 5.30 0.85
C ALA A 157 18.51 5.09 -0.64
N ASP A 158 18.52 3.83 -1.09
CA ASP A 158 18.20 3.48 -2.48
C ASP A 158 16.67 3.43 -2.70
N ALA A 159 15.90 3.09 -1.67
CA ALA A 159 14.45 2.98 -1.70
C ALA A 159 13.79 3.61 -0.46
N PRO A 160 12.46 3.80 -0.49
CA PRO A 160 11.70 4.25 0.67
C PRO A 160 11.92 3.36 1.90
N PRO A 161 12.03 3.94 3.12
CA PRO A 161 12.02 3.14 4.32
C PRO A 161 10.67 2.45 4.50
N ALA A 162 10.68 1.22 5.03
CA ALA A 162 9.48 0.48 5.39
C ALA A 162 9.43 0.26 6.90
N ILE A 163 8.24 0.35 7.49
CA ILE A 163 8.03 0.08 8.92
C ILE A 163 7.20 -1.20 9.04
N LEU A 164 7.82 -2.25 9.57
CA LEU A 164 7.22 -3.56 9.72
C LEU A 164 7.44 -4.05 11.16
N GLY A 165 6.36 -4.21 11.90
CA GLY A 165 6.42 -4.48 13.34
C GLY A 165 7.20 -3.40 14.10
N ASP A 166 8.16 -3.80 14.93
CA ASP A 166 9.00 -2.90 15.74
C ASP A 166 10.25 -2.35 15.00
N TRP A 167 10.30 -2.47 13.67
CA TRP A 167 11.50 -2.16 12.91
C TRP A 167 11.25 -1.22 11.73
N VAL A 168 12.21 -0.34 11.52
CA VAL A 168 12.37 0.46 10.30
C VAL A 168 13.43 -0.22 9.43
N TYR A 169 13.08 -0.54 8.21
CA TYR A 169 13.95 -1.14 7.20
C TYR A 169 14.32 -0.08 6.17
N VAL A 170 15.59 0.19 5.99
CA VAL A 170 16.10 1.19 5.04
C VAL A 170 17.01 0.49 4.03
N PRO A 171 16.59 0.31 2.78
CA PRO A 171 17.43 -0.22 1.72
C PRO A 171 18.51 0.79 1.35
N MET A 172 19.79 0.34 1.31
CA MET A 172 20.92 1.18 0.98
C MET A 172 22.13 0.34 0.50
N SER A 173 22.74 0.71 -0.62
CA SER A 173 24.02 0.15 -1.09
C SER A 173 24.14 -1.38 -1.01
N GLY A 174 23.09 -2.10 -1.44
CA GLY A 174 23.07 -3.57 -1.43
C GLY A 174 22.84 -4.20 -0.04
N GLN A 175 22.51 -3.38 0.95
CA GLN A 175 22.16 -3.80 2.29
C GLN A 175 20.81 -3.23 2.69
N ILE A 176 20.20 -3.84 3.70
CA ILE A 176 19.01 -3.30 4.35
C ILE A 176 19.40 -3.00 5.80
N MET A 177 19.42 -1.71 6.14
CA MET A 177 19.61 -1.29 7.52
C MET A 177 18.31 -1.50 8.28
N ARG A 178 18.36 -2.25 9.38
CA ARG A 178 17.25 -2.47 10.28
C ARG A 178 17.47 -1.71 11.57
N ILE A 179 16.59 -0.77 11.88
CA ILE A 179 16.68 0.12 13.03
C ILE A 179 15.41 -0.07 13.88
N PRO A 180 15.51 -0.18 15.21
CA PRO A 180 14.31 -0.27 16.05
C PRO A 180 13.44 0.99 15.91
N VAL A 181 12.12 0.83 15.86
CA VAL A 181 11.17 1.95 15.89
C VAL A 181 11.38 2.79 17.16
N ASN A 182 11.66 2.14 18.28
CA ASN A 182 12.02 2.81 19.54
C ASN A 182 13.36 2.30 20.07
N PRO A 183 14.49 2.93 19.70
CA PRO A 183 15.82 2.49 20.12
C PRO A 183 16.07 2.66 21.62
N LEU A 184 15.28 3.47 22.31
CA LEU A 184 15.40 3.68 23.77
C LEU A 184 14.61 2.66 24.60
N ARG A 185 13.77 1.85 23.95
CA ARG A 185 13.04 0.78 24.63
C ARG A 185 14.00 -0.37 24.88
N THR A 186 14.64 -0.41 26.04
CA THR A 186 15.30 -1.62 26.54
C THR A 186 14.28 -2.77 26.47
N PRO A 187 14.62 -3.94 25.93
CA PRO A 187 13.70 -5.08 26.00
C PRO A 187 13.34 -5.26 27.47
N SER A 188 12.05 -5.09 27.77
CA SER A 188 11.54 -5.39 29.11
C SER A 188 11.81 -6.87 29.33
N ALA A 189 12.86 -7.18 30.06
CA ALA A 189 13.06 -8.48 30.65
C ALA A 189 11.77 -8.74 31.43
N SER A 190 10.97 -9.70 30.96
CA SER A 190 9.76 -10.11 31.64
C SER A 190 10.20 -10.66 33.03
N PRO A 191 9.93 -10.00 34.17
CA PRO A 191 10.48 -10.42 35.46
C PRO A 191 9.75 -11.63 36.07
N ALA A 192 9.04 -12.42 35.27
CA ALA A 192 8.15 -13.44 35.80
C ALA A 192 8.58 -14.92 35.52
N ALA A 193 9.73 -15.16 34.94
CA ALA A 193 10.11 -16.54 34.60
C ALA A 193 11.23 -17.17 35.48
N ASP A 194 11.92 -16.39 36.34
CA ASP A 194 13.10 -16.86 37.02
C ASP A 194 12.94 -17.21 38.52
N GLN A 195 11.74 -17.22 39.07
CA GLN A 195 11.53 -17.49 40.49
C GLN A 195 10.80 -18.79 40.83
N LYS A 196 10.59 -19.75 39.90
CA LYS A 196 9.97 -21.05 40.19
C LYS A 196 10.71 -22.28 39.71
N ALA A 197 12.02 -22.21 39.58
CA ALA A 197 12.84 -23.36 39.18
C ALA A 197 13.86 -23.79 40.27
N LYS A 198 13.60 -23.52 41.53
CA LYS A 198 14.32 -24.12 42.63
C LYS A 198 13.31 -24.62 43.65
N ASP A 199 12.96 -25.84 43.59
CA ASP A 199 12.40 -26.74 44.57
C ASP A 199 11.36 -27.68 43.95
N GLU A 200 11.83 -28.69 43.24
CA GLU A 200 11.20 -30.02 43.30
C GLU A 200 12.16 -31.08 42.76
N PRO A 201 12.52 -32.08 43.54
CA PRO A 201 13.28 -33.23 43.08
C PRO A 201 12.37 -34.36 42.62
N GLY A 202 12.54 -34.81 41.37
CA GLY A 202 12.17 -36.15 40.97
C GLY A 202 10.78 -36.34 40.38
N GLY A 203 10.65 -36.21 39.09
CA GLY A 203 9.48 -36.65 38.32
C GLY A 203 9.90 -37.19 36.95
N ARG A 204 9.80 -38.50 36.77
CA ARG A 204 10.06 -39.23 35.52
C ARG A 204 9.05 -38.83 34.44
N GLY A 205 9.57 -38.48 33.23
CA GLY A 205 8.98 -38.84 31.95
C GLY A 205 7.57 -38.34 31.66
N SER A 206 7.42 -37.13 31.15
CA SER A 206 6.24 -36.73 30.40
C SER A 206 6.62 -36.35 28.96
N ARG A 207 5.94 -36.96 28.01
CA ARG A 207 5.99 -36.69 26.57
C ARG A 207 5.91 -35.18 26.35
N ARG A 208 6.95 -34.62 25.76
CA ARG A 208 6.96 -33.22 25.29
C ARG A 208 5.87 -33.07 24.26
N ASP A 209 4.78 -32.47 24.70
CA ASP A 209 3.79 -31.83 23.84
C ASP A 209 4.54 -30.72 23.08
N ARG A 210 4.69 -30.92 21.77
CA ARG A 210 5.25 -29.90 20.88
C ARG A 210 4.17 -28.88 20.57
N THR A 211 3.70 -28.16 21.57
CA THR A 211 2.91 -26.94 21.38
C THR A 211 3.81 -25.89 20.74
N ALA A 212 3.30 -25.28 19.68
CA ALA A 212 3.95 -24.24 18.90
C ALA A 212 4.72 -23.25 19.79
N GLY A 213 6.05 -23.33 19.74
CA GLY A 213 6.91 -22.51 20.58
C GLY A 213 6.67 -21.03 20.27
N LYS A 214 6.22 -20.29 21.28
CA LYS A 214 6.12 -18.85 21.23
C LYS A 214 7.50 -18.30 20.85
N LEU A 215 7.59 -17.61 19.71
CA LEU A 215 8.84 -17.03 19.23
C LEU A 215 9.45 -16.14 20.33
N ALA A 216 10.71 -16.34 20.64
CA ALA A 216 11.42 -15.52 21.61
C ALA A 216 11.47 -14.06 21.11
N PRO A 217 11.28 -13.06 21.99
CA PRO A 217 11.42 -11.66 21.60
C PRO A 217 12.85 -11.40 21.13
N GLU A 218 12.97 -10.75 19.95
CA GLU A 218 14.28 -10.41 19.40
C GLU A 218 14.83 -9.16 20.09
N PRO A 219 16.12 -9.12 20.45
CA PRO A 219 16.73 -7.92 21.02
C PRO A 219 16.72 -6.77 19.99
N LEU A 220 16.23 -5.60 20.41
CA LEU A 220 16.10 -4.40 19.60
C LEU A 220 17.47 -3.71 19.42
N VAL A 221 18.28 -4.21 18.51
CA VAL A 221 19.61 -3.67 18.19
C VAL A 221 19.69 -3.39 16.68
N ARG A 222 20.23 -2.23 16.32
CA ARG A 222 20.52 -1.90 14.92
C ARG A 222 21.31 -3.02 14.25
N LYS A 223 20.86 -3.47 13.08
CA LYS A 223 21.51 -4.53 12.30
C LYS A 223 21.54 -4.15 10.82
N SER A 224 22.58 -4.58 10.13
CA SER A 224 22.62 -4.60 8.68
C SER A 224 22.34 -6.01 8.18
N ILE A 225 21.48 -6.11 7.18
CA ILE A 225 21.09 -7.36 6.53
C ILE A 225 21.59 -7.27 5.10
N SER A 226 22.28 -8.31 4.60
CA SER A 226 22.64 -8.35 3.17
C SER A 226 21.39 -8.28 2.31
N GLY A 227 21.37 -7.36 1.34
CA GLY A 227 20.26 -7.23 0.38
C GLY A 227 20.24 -8.34 -0.67
N GLY A 228 21.34 -9.10 -0.84
CA GLY A 228 21.49 -10.03 -1.97
C GLY A 228 21.78 -9.34 -3.29
N GLY A 229 22.03 -8.03 -3.25
CA GLY A 229 22.21 -7.14 -4.39
C GLY A 229 21.62 -5.78 -4.06
N ARG A 230 21.64 -4.84 -5.01
CA ARG A 230 21.04 -3.52 -4.83
C ARG A 230 19.52 -3.64 -4.73
N VAL A 231 18.94 -2.99 -3.73
CA VAL A 231 17.50 -2.98 -3.46
C VAL A 231 16.98 -1.56 -3.72
N ASP A 232 16.27 -1.36 -4.81
CA ASP A 232 15.73 -0.07 -5.26
C ASP A 232 14.20 0.05 -5.05
N THR A 233 13.61 -0.96 -4.43
CA THR A 233 12.20 -1.00 -4.07
C THR A 233 12.02 -1.08 -2.55
N PRO A 234 10.88 -0.62 -2.00
CA PRO A 234 10.62 -0.77 -0.58
C PRO A 234 10.57 -2.26 -0.18
N VAL A 235 10.99 -2.52 1.05
CA VAL A 235 10.80 -3.83 1.67
C VAL A 235 9.32 -3.98 2.03
N ASN A 236 8.73 -5.11 1.71
CA ASN A 236 7.32 -5.41 1.96
C ASN A 236 7.18 -6.59 2.91
N GLY A 237 6.00 -6.72 3.55
CA GLY A 237 5.70 -7.84 4.44
C GLY A 237 5.10 -7.43 5.76
N ASP A 238 5.36 -8.22 6.79
CA ASP A 238 4.91 -8.00 8.16
C ASP A 238 6.03 -8.29 9.18
N GLU A 239 5.70 -8.38 10.46
CA GLU A 239 6.67 -8.67 11.53
C GLU A 239 7.26 -10.09 11.49
N ASN A 240 6.64 -11.01 10.76
CA ASN A 240 7.01 -12.43 10.68
C ASN A 240 7.68 -12.80 9.36
N ALA A 241 7.39 -12.08 8.29
CA ALA A 241 7.98 -12.32 6.97
C ALA A 241 8.15 -11.01 6.20
N ILE A 242 9.36 -10.74 5.76
CA ILE A 242 9.71 -9.58 4.95
C ILE A 242 10.27 -10.03 3.60
N ILE A 243 9.87 -9.33 2.53
CA ILE A 243 10.21 -9.69 1.16
C ILE A 243 10.68 -8.43 0.42
N TRP A 244 11.71 -8.58 -0.41
CA TRP A 244 12.15 -7.53 -1.32
C TRP A 244 12.69 -8.11 -2.62
N THR A 245 12.82 -7.25 -3.62
CA THR A 245 13.46 -7.58 -4.90
C THR A 245 14.78 -6.85 -5.03
N THR A 246 15.69 -7.42 -5.82
CA THR A 246 16.96 -6.79 -6.15
C THR A 246 17.03 -6.44 -7.63
N THR A 247 17.82 -5.43 -7.98
CA THR A 247 18.08 -5.08 -9.38
C THR A 247 18.81 -6.19 -10.14
N GLY A 248 19.43 -7.14 -9.43
CA GLY A 248 20.04 -8.33 -10.00
C GLY A 248 19.06 -9.46 -10.35
N GLY A 249 17.75 -9.24 -10.15
CA GLY A 249 16.74 -10.25 -10.50
C GLY A 249 16.53 -11.32 -9.42
N GLN A 250 16.70 -10.98 -8.16
CA GLN A 250 16.40 -11.88 -7.06
C GLN A 250 15.20 -11.40 -6.25
N ILE A 251 14.40 -12.33 -5.77
CA ILE A 251 13.46 -12.13 -4.66
C ILE A 251 14.08 -12.74 -3.43
N VAL A 252 14.18 -11.96 -2.37
CA VAL A 252 14.70 -12.42 -1.08
C VAL A 252 13.59 -12.31 -0.04
N ALA A 253 13.42 -13.36 0.74
CA ALA A 253 12.51 -13.37 1.88
C ALA A 253 13.25 -13.71 3.16
N LEU A 254 12.94 -13.00 4.23
CA LEU A 254 13.32 -13.36 5.59
C LEU A 254 12.06 -13.73 6.37
N GLU A 255 12.02 -14.92 6.90
CA GLU A 255 10.93 -15.42 7.72
C GLU A 255 11.39 -15.64 9.15
N ARG A 256 10.61 -15.18 10.11
CA ARG A 256 10.88 -15.37 11.52
C ARG A 256 10.55 -16.80 11.92
N VAL A 257 11.53 -17.49 12.50
CA VAL A 257 11.41 -18.85 13.03
C VAL A 257 11.80 -18.87 14.51
N ALA A 258 11.52 -19.96 15.20
CA ALA A 258 11.81 -20.07 16.64
C ALA A 258 13.29 -19.83 17.00
N THR A 259 14.21 -20.12 16.10
CA THR A 259 15.67 -19.98 16.30
C THR A 259 16.26 -18.68 15.73
N GLY A 260 15.42 -17.78 15.19
CA GLY A 260 15.88 -16.52 14.57
C GLY A 260 15.18 -16.23 13.24
N TRP A 261 15.96 -15.80 12.26
CA TRP A 261 15.46 -15.50 10.91
C TRP A 261 16.00 -16.51 9.90
N ASN A 262 15.12 -17.04 9.09
CA ASN A 262 15.47 -17.91 7.97
C ASN A 262 15.41 -17.12 6.67
N ARG A 263 16.52 -17.12 5.91
CA ARG A 263 16.65 -16.45 4.62
C ARG A 263 16.36 -17.44 3.50
N SER A 264 15.56 -17.00 2.56
CA SER A 264 15.27 -17.73 1.32
C SER A 264 15.46 -16.79 0.14
N GLU A 265 15.99 -17.30 -0.93
CA GLU A 265 16.24 -16.57 -2.16
C GLU A 265 15.60 -17.30 -3.34
N PHE A 266 15.09 -16.55 -4.30
CA PHE A 266 14.54 -17.05 -5.53
C PHE A 266 15.07 -16.20 -6.68
N GLU A 267 15.71 -16.85 -7.65
CA GLU A 267 16.23 -16.16 -8.84
C GLU A 267 15.12 -15.99 -9.88
N LEU A 268 14.90 -14.74 -10.27
CA LEU A 268 14.05 -14.38 -11.39
C LEU A 268 14.88 -14.50 -12.68
N THR A 269 14.20 -14.73 -13.79
CA THR A 269 14.86 -14.82 -15.11
C THR A 269 15.41 -13.49 -15.63
N ALA A 270 14.97 -12.37 -15.03
CA ALA A 270 15.44 -11.02 -15.37
C ALA A 270 15.10 -10.01 -14.26
N THR A 271 15.56 -8.77 -14.46
CA THR A 271 15.31 -7.64 -13.54
C THR A 271 13.82 -7.35 -13.40
N PRO A 272 13.31 -7.24 -12.17
CA PRO A 272 11.93 -6.84 -11.90
C PRO A 272 11.68 -5.37 -12.25
N VAL A 273 10.44 -5.05 -12.56
CA VAL A 273 9.96 -3.69 -12.82
C VAL A 273 9.13 -3.22 -11.63
N GLY A 274 9.62 -2.21 -10.93
CA GLY A 274 8.96 -1.65 -9.75
C GLY A 274 8.90 -2.61 -8.56
N ALA A 275 8.14 -2.22 -7.55
CA ALA A 275 7.95 -3.03 -6.35
C ALA A 275 7.01 -4.22 -6.62
N PRO A 276 7.27 -5.38 -6.02
CA PRO A 276 6.32 -6.48 -6.07
C PRO A 276 5.05 -6.13 -5.27
N ALA A 277 3.90 -6.54 -5.76
CA ALA A 277 2.67 -6.50 -4.97
C ALA A 277 2.63 -7.71 -4.03
N ILE A 278 2.09 -7.52 -2.82
CA ILE A 278 1.99 -8.57 -1.81
C ILE A 278 0.52 -8.80 -1.45
N ARG A 279 0.09 -10.06 -1.42
CA ARG A 279 -1.21 -10.49 -0.92
C ARG A 279 -1.02 -11.71 -0.02
N GLY A 280 -1.14 -11.50 1.29
CA GLY A 280 -0.85 -12.55 2.27
C GLY A 280 0.57 -13.07 2.13
N ARG A 281 0.73 -14.35 1.78
CA ARG A 281 2.04 -15.00 1.58
C ARG A 281 2.46 -15.10 0.10
N SER A 282 1.74 -14.46 -0.79
CA SER A 282 2.03 -14.45 -2.23
C SER A 282 2.57 -13.09 -2.65
N GLY A 283 3.69 -13.09 -3.35
CA GLY A 283 4.28 -11.93 -4.02
C GLY A 283 4.03 -12.02 -5.52
N PHE A 284 3.65 -10.91 -6.14
CA PHE A 284 3.48 -10.78 -7.59
C PHE A 284 4.56 -9.84 -8.10
N ALA A 285 5.37 -10.31 -9.01
CA ALA A 285 6.45 -9.53 -9.61
C ALA A 285 6.33 -9.50 -11.12
N VAL A 286 6.54 -8.34 -11.70
CA VAL A 286 6.67 -8.17 -13.14
C VAL A 286 8.14 -8.11 -13.46
N ILE A 287 8.58 -8.90 -14.42
CA ILE A 287 9.96 -9.00 -14.88
C ILE A 287 10.07 -8.71 -16.37
N GLY A 288 11.26 -8.34 -16.84
CA GLY A 288 11.48 -8.06 -18.27
C GLY A 288 11.77 -6.59 -18.55
N LYS A 289 12.51 -5.93 -17.66
CA LYS A 289 13.00 -4.57 -17.89
C LYS A 289 13.93 -4.49 -19.10
N ASP A 290 14.66 -5.59 -19.39
CA ASP A 290 15.65 -5.64 -20.44
C ASP A 290 15.09 -6.11 -21.79
N ALA A 291 15.70 -5.63 -22.88
CA ALA A 291 15.25 -5.95 -24.24
C ALA A 291 15.35 -7.44 -24.62
N SER A 292 16.24 -8.13 -23.95
CA SER A 292 16.59 -9.53 -24.27
C SER A 292 15.64 -10.57 -23.64
N THR A 293 14.88 -10.18 -22.61
CA THR A 293 14.03 -11.10 -21.86
C THR A 293 12.57 -10.83 -22.16
N PRO A 294 11.77 -11.86 -22.52
CA PRO A 294 10.33 -11.71 -22.66
C PRO A 294 9.70 -11.24 -21.34
N PRO A 295 8.88 -10.18 -21.38
CA PRO A 295 8.23 -9.68 -20.18
C PRO A 295 7.26 -10.73 -19.63
N THR A 296 7.26 -10.91 -18.33
CA THR A 296 6.51 -11.96 -17.65
C THR A 296 5.98 -11.46 -16.30
N LEU A 297 4.76 -11.84 -15.94
CA LEU A 297 4.21 -11.71 -14.60
C LEU A 297 4.40 -13.05 -13.87
N ALA A 298 4.88 -12.99 -12.63
CA ALA A 298 5.12 -14.17 -11.81
C ALA A 298 4.42 -14.06 -10.46
N ARG A 299 3.88 -15.18 -9.96
CA ARG A 299 3.49 -15.32 -8.55
C ARG A 299 4.52 -16.20 -7.85
N ILE A 300 5.06 -15.68 -6.77
CA ILE A 300 6.03 -16.36 -5.91
C ILE A 300 5.41 -16.51 -4.52
N ASP A 301 5.23 -17.75 -4.09
CA ASP A 301 4.64 -18.04 -2.78
C ASP A 301 5.73 -18.31 -1.74
N LEU A 302 5.54 -17.74 -0.55
CA LEU A 302 6.33 -18.04 0.63
C LEU A 302 5.70 -19.23 1.36
N LEU A 303 6.35 -20.39 1.28
CA LEU A 303 5.87 -21.64 1.87
C LEU A 303 6.22 -21.72 3.36
N THR A 304 5.32 -22.30 4.16
CA THR A 304 5.51 -22.50 5.60
C THR A 304 6.33 -23.73 5.94
N THR A 305 6.40 -24.69 5.01
CA THR A 305 7.03 -25.99 5.21
C THR A 305 7.90 -26.36 4.01
N GLY A 306 8.95 -27.13 4.26
CA GLY A 306 9.86 -27.60 3.21
C GLY A 306 11.23 -26.89 3.23
N GLY A 307 12.18 -27.42 2.47
CA GLY A 307 13.54 -26.88 2.38
C GLY A 307 13.64 -25.60 1.54
N GLN A 308 12.88 -25.53 0.44
CA GLN A 308 12.76 -24.36 -0.41
C GLN A 308 11.49 -23.59 -0.03
N ARG A 309 11.67 -22.43 0.57
CA ARG A 309 10.56 -21.63 1.11
C ARG A 309 9.94 -20.66 0.14
N LEU A 310 10.66 -20.22 -0.90
CA LEU A 310 10.14 -19.45 -2.00
C LEU A 310 9.94 -20.35 -3.20
N ARG A 311 8.74 -20.37 -3.76
CA ARG A 311 8.37 -21.17 -4.91
C ARG A 311 7.55 -20.35 -5.89
N ALA A 312 7.89 -20.43 -7.17
CA ALA A 312 7.02 -19.93 -8.23
C ALA A 312 5.75 -20.80 -8.29
N ALA A 313 4.60 -20.15 -8.12
CA ALA A 313 3.31 -20.81 -8.29
C ALA A 313 2.93 -20.89 -9.78
N TRP A 314 3.14 -19.78 -10.49
CA TRP A 314 2.89 -19.69 -11.92
C TRP A 314 3.67 -18.53 -12.56
N TRP A 315 3.79 -18.61 -13.89
CA TRP A 315 4.37 -17.59 -14.77
C TRP A 315 3.39 -17.31 -15.89
N SER A 316 3.15 -16.05 -16.20
CA SER A 316 2.28 -15.62 -17.28
C SER A 316 3.01 -14.65 -18.20
N PRO A 317 3.15 -14.94 -19.50
CA PRO A 317 3.80 -14.05 -20.44
C PRO A 317 2.99 -12.78 -20.60
N LEU A 318 3.67 -11.63 -20.62
CA LEU A 318 3.07 -10.34 -20.88
C LEU A 318 3.18 -10.01 -22.38
N PRO A 319 2.14 -9.39 -22.96
CA PRO A 319 2.15 -9.08 -24.40
C PRO A 319 3.06 -7.91 -24.76
N ASP A 320 3.44 -7.08 -23.79
CA ASP A 320 4.36 -5.97 -23.95
C ASP A 320 5.06 -5.66 -22.63
N ARG A 321 6.02 -4.74 -22.67
CA ARG A 321 6.84 -4.41 -21.51
C ARG A 321 6.09 -3.59 -20.49
N PRO A 322 6.17 -4.01 -19.24
CA PRO A 322 5.64 -3.25 -18.14
C PRO A 322 6.51 -2.01 -17.88
N ASP A 323 5.90 -0.92 -17.43
CA ASP A 323 6.53 0.32 -16.99
C ASP A 323 6.36 0.59 -15.50
N GLN A 324 5.51 -0.19 -14.84
CA GLN A 324 5.18 -0.09 -13.43
C GLN A 324 5.10 -1.50 -12.81
N GLY A 325 5.37 -1.59 -11.49
CA GLY A 325 5.10 -2.79 -10.71
C GLY A 325 3.60 -3.14 -10.70
N PRO A 326 3.24 -4.40 -10.48
CA PRO A 326 1.85 -4.82 -10.48
C PRO A 326 1.12 -4.26 -9.27
N LEU A 327 -0.19 -4.06 -9.39
CA LEU A 327 -1.07 -3.78 -8.26
C LEU A 327 -2.07 -4.94 -8.11
N VAL A 328 -2.40 -5.31 -6.87
CA VAL A 328 -3.30 -6.41 -6.58
C VAL A 328 -4.51 -5.94 -5.78
N SER A 329 -5.69 -6.37 -6.20
CA SER A 329 -6.94 -6.15 -5.45
C SER A 329 -7.80 -7.41 -5.55
N GLY A 330 -8.17 -7.96 -4.40
CA GLY A 330 -8.87 -9.24 -4.36
C GLY A 330 -8.14 -10.32 -5.14
N ASP A 331 -8.79 -10.92 -6.12
CA ASP A 331 -8.22 -11.97 -6.98
C ASP A 331 -7.70 -11.46 -8.33
N THR A 332 -7.56 -10.16 -8.48
CA THR A 332 -7.11 -9.53 -9.72
C THR A 332 -5.76 -8.85 -9.55
N VAL A 333 -4.82 -9.16 -10.43
CA VAL A 333 -3.53 -8.47 -10.59
C VAL A 333 -3.59 -7.60 -11.81
N VAL A 334 -3.40 -6.29 -11.66
CA VAL A 334 -3.40 -5.33 -12.77
C VAL A 334 -1.97 -4.91 -13.07
N VAL A 335 -1.62 -4.92 -14.35
CA VAL A 335 -0.28 -4.60 -14.86
C VAL A 335 -0.39 -3.50 -15.91
N SER A 336 0.44 -2.47 -15.80
CA SER A 336 0.64 -1.48 -16.87
C SER A 336 1.64 -2.03 -17.89
N LEU A 337 1.28 -1.97 -19.17
CA LEU A 337 2.05 -2.48 -20.30
C LEU A 337 2.60 -1.31 -21.17
N GLY A 338 2.88 -0.18 -20.52
CA GLY A 338 3.34 1.00 -21.24
C GLY A 338 2.40 1.39 -22.39
N PRO A 339 2.90 1.56 -23.61
CA PRO A 339 2.08 2.01 -24.73
C PRO A 339 0.98 1.03 -25.17
N SER A 340 1.02 -0.22 -24.71
CA SER A 340 0.01 -1.24 -25.01
C SER A 340 -1.18 -1.22 -24.05
N GLY A 341 -1.20 -0.29 -23.08
CA GLY A 341 -2.28 -0.12 -22.13
C GLY A 341 -2.15 -0.98 -20.90
N LEU A 342 -3.23 -1.62 -20.46
CA LEU A 342 -3.30 -2.39 -19.23
C LEU A 342 -3.75 -3.82 -19.50
N ALA A 343 -3.36 -4.72 -18.61
CA ALA A 343 -3.88 -6.07 -18.58
C ALA A 343 -4.18 -6.50 -17.13
N ALA A 344 -5.17 -7.35 -16.96
CA ALA A 344 -5.43 -8.01 -15.69
C ALA A 344 -5.29 -9.50 -15.81
N TYR A 345 -4.87 -10.09 -14.70
CA TYR A 345 -4.63 -11.53 -14.56
C TYR A 345 -5.26 -12.04 -13.27
N SER A 346 -5.70 -13.29 -13.26
CA SER A 346 -6.11 -13.95 -12.04
C SER A 346 -4.91 -14.11 -11.10
N ALA A 347 -5.03 -13.66 -9.87
CA ALA A 347 -4.00 -13.81 -8.86
C ALA A 347 -3.75 -15.29 -8.50
N GLU A 348 -4.77 -16.15 -8.65
CA GLU A 348 -4.66 -17.57 -8.32
C GLU A 348 -4.03 -18.38 -9.46
N THR A 349 -4.45 -18.15 -10.71
CA THR A 349 -4.05 -19.01 -11.85
C THR A 349 -3.04 -18.35 -12.79
N GLY A 350 -2.91 -17.02 -12.77
CA GLY A 350 -2.11 -16.29 -13.74
C GLY A 350 -2.74 -16.18 -15.13
N GLU A 351 -4.00 -16.62 -15.28
CA GLU A 351 -4.71 -16.51 -16.55
C GLU A 351 -5.09 -15.05 -16.84
N PRO A 352 -4.99 -14.62 -18.11
CA PRO A 352 -5.39 -13.28 -18.50
C PRO A 352 -6.91 -13.13 -18.41
N LEU A 353 -7.38 -12.13 -17.68
CA LEU A 353 -8.80 -11.81 -17.51
C LEU A 353 -9.28 -10.85 -18.59
N TRP A 354 -8.57 -9.74 -18.78
CA TRP A 354 -8.92 -8.72 -19.77
C TRP A 354 -7.71 -7.86 -20.16
N ARG A 355 -7.89 -7.09 -21.24
CA ARG A 355 -6.96 -6.03 -21.68
C ARG A 355 -7.71 -4.77 -21.98
N SER A 356 -7.10 -3.63 -21.63
CA SER A 356 -7.59 -2.27 -21.88
C SER A 356 -6.56 -1.47 -22.66
N CYS A 357 -7.02 -0.64 -23.60
CA CYS A 357 -6.15 0.25 -24.38
C CYS A 357 -5.82 1.58 -23.66
N VAL A 358 -6.25 1.75 -22.41
CA VAL A 358 -5.92 2.94 -21.63
C VAL A 358 -4.44 2.87 -21.25
N VAL A 359 -3.70 3.88 -21.67
CA VAL A 359 -2.26 4.04 -21.41
C VAL A 359 -2.09 5.01 -20.26
N GLY A 360 -1.30 4.65 -19.26
CA GLY A 360 -1.01 5.54 -18.14
C GLY A 360 -0.54 4.81 -16.88
N THR A 361 -0.32 5.58 -15.84
CA THR A 361 0.13 5.07 -14.54
C THR A 361 -1.07 4.66 -13.70
N ILE A 362 -1.05 3.43 -13.18
CA ILE A 362 -2.05 2.94 -12.24
C ILE A 362 -1.79 3.60 -10.88
N VAL A 363 -2.76 4.36 -10.37
CA VAL A 363 -2.62 5.09 -9.10
C VAL A 363 -3.39 4.46 -7.95
N ALA A 364 -4.44 3.70 -8.23
CA ALA A 364 -5.14 2.93 -7.21
C ALA A 364 -5.86 1.74 -7.84
N VAL A 365 -5.98 0.67 -7.08
CA VAL A 365 -6.78 -0.49 -7.42
C VAL A 365 -7.57 -0.87 -6.16
N GLY A 366 -8.89 -0.84 -6.25
CA GLY A 366 -9.74 -1.16 -5.11
C GLY A 366 -11.22 -1.09 -5.45
N GLY A 367 -12.04 -1.77 -4.65
CA GLY A 367 -13.44 -1.94 -4.96
C GLY A 367 -13.61 -2.67 -6.29
N GLU A 368 -14.35 -2.09 -7.20
CA GLU A 368 -14.62 -2.65 -8.54
C GLU A 368 -13.80 -1.97 -9.64
N ARG A 369 -12.85 -1.09 -9.31
CA ARG A 369 -12.17 -0.22 -10.28
C ARG A 369 -10.65 -0.18 -10.11
N ALA A 370 -9.94 -0.07 -11.24
CA ALA A 370 -8.57 0.41 -11.31
C ALA A 370 -8.59 1.86 -11.81
N TRP A 371 -7.82 2.73 -11.17
CA TRP A 371 -7.72 4.13 -11.54
C TRP A 371 -6.37 4.40 -12.17
N VAL A 372 -6.40 5.05 -13.32
CA VAL A 372 -5.23 5.30 -14.17
C VAL A 372 -5.14 6.76 -14.55
N ILE A 373 -3.97 7.34 -14.41
CA ILE A 373 -3.66 8.68 -14.90
C ILE A 373 -2.90 8.56 -16.21
N ASP A 374 -3.44 9.13 -17.28
CA ASP A 374 -2.78 9.15 -18.58
C ASP A 374 -1.75 10.29 -18.71
N GLU A 375 -0.98 10.27 -19.81
CA GLU A 375 0.08 11.26 -20.09
C GLU A 375 -0.44 12.69 -20.29
N VAL A 376 -1.73 12.86 -20.57
CA VAL A 376 -2.35 14.19 -20.73
C VAL A 376 -3.03 14.69 -19.45
N GLY A 377 -2.88 13.96 -18.35
CA GLY A 377 -3.41 14.35 -17.05
C GLY A 377 -4.91 14.11 -16.90
N ARG A 378 -5.42 13.01 -17.45
CA ARG A 378 -6.78 12.52 -17.22
C ARG A 378 -6.77 11.30 -16.34
N LEU A 379 -7.68 11.26 -15.39
CA LEU A 379 -7.95 10.09 -14.55
C LEU A 379 -9.05 9.26 -15.22
N SER A 380 -8.77 7.99 -15.46
CA SER A 380 -9.74 7.04 -16.02
C SER A 380 -10.04 5.94 -15.02
N GLY A 381 -11.33 5.63 -14.83
CA GLY A 381 -11.81 4.48 -14.07
C GLY A 381 -12.00 3.27 -14.99
N ILE A 382 -11.35 2.17 -14.67
CA ILE A 382 -11.40 0.92 -15.41
C ILE A 382 -12.10 -0.12 -14.53
N ASP A 383 -13.16 -0.68 -15.04
CA ASP A 383 -13.91 -1.74 -14.39
C ASP A 383 -13.03 -3.02 -14.27
N LEU A 384 -12.82 -3.50 -13.05
CA LEU A 384 -11.93 -4.64 -12.78
C LEU A 384 -12.46 -5.97 -13.32
N ALA A 385 -13.76 -6.11 -13.49
CA ALA A 385 -14.34 -7.34 -14.03
C ALA A 385 -14.22 -7.43 -15.55
N SER A 386 -14.33 -6.30 -16.26
CA SER A 386 -14.41 -6.26 -17.72
C SER A 386 -13.23 -5.60 -18.44
N GLY A 387 -12.43 -4.78 -17.73
CA GLY A 387 -11.35 -3.98 -18.32
C GLY A 387 -11.85 -2.78 -19.14
N VAL A 388 -13.15 -2.47 -19.07
CA VAL A 388 -13.75 -1.36 -19.80
C VAL A 388 -13.49 -0.06 -19.06
N ALA A 389 -12.90 0.92 -19.76
CA ALA A 389 -12.82 2.29 -19.25
C ALA A 389 -14.22 2.93 -19.39
N ARG A 390 -14.76 3.39 -18.28
CA ARG A 390 -16.13 3.94 -18.25
C ARG A 390 -16.15 5.45 -18.28
N GLU A 391 -15.21 6.08 -17.60
CA GLU A 391 -15.27 7.50 -17.32
C GLU A 391 -13.87 8.10 -17.28
N TRP A 392 -13.76 9.39 -17.50
CA TRP A 392 -12.50 10.10 -17.33
C TRP A 392 -12.72 11.48 -16.71
N LEU A 393 -11.76 11.92 -15.93
CA LEU A 393 -11.78 13.18 -15.21
C LEU A 393 -10.48 13.93 -15.47
N PRO A 394 -10.52 15.19 -15.97
CA PRO A 394 -9.31 15.97 -16.12
C PRO A 394 -8.78 16.38 -14.74
N LEU A 395 -7.49 16.15 -14.49
CA LEU A 395 -6.87 16.41 -13.20
C LEU A 395 -6.44 17.88 -13.03
N GLY A 396 -6.29 18.64 -14.13
CA GLY A 396 -5.85 20.03 -14.08
C GLY A 396 -4.43 20.15 -13.46
N CYS A 397 -4.34 20.77 -12.29
CA CYS A 397 -3.07 20.96 -11.59
C CYS A 397 -2.67 19.79 -10.66
N LEU A 398 -3.49 18.75 -10.50
CA LEU A 398 -3.23 17.60 -9.63
C LEU A 398 -2.33 16.59 -10.35
N THR A 399 -1.08 16.96 -10.58
CA THR A 399 -0.14 16.23 -11.42
C THR A 399 0.90 15.42 -10.64
N VAL A 400 0.90 15.47 -9.32
CA VAL A 400 1.78 14.64 -8.49
C VAL A 400 1.18 13.24 -8.42
N PRO A 401 1.88 12.20 -8.92
CA PRO A 401 1.36 10.84 -8.87
C PRO A 401 1.37 10.34 -7.43
N VAL A 402 0.23 9.85 -6.99
CA VAL A 402 0.05 9.27 -5.66
C VAL A 402 -0.48 7.86 -5.83
N ILE A 403 0.36 6.87 -5.53
CA ILE A 403 -0.06 5.47 -5.59
C ILE A 403 -0.67 5.10 -4.23
N ASN A 404 -1.92 4.67 -4.26
CA ASN A 404 -2.63 4.20 -3.07
C ASN A 404 -2.96 2.71 -3.18
N THR A 405 -2.34 1.91 -2.31
CA THR A 405 -2.62 0.49 -2.12
C THR A 405 -3.20 0.19 -0.74
N ALA A 406 -3.38 1.23 0.09
CA ALA A 406 -3.81 1.08 1.48
C ALA A 406 -5.34 1.17 1.66
N SER A 407 -6.05 1.75 0.69
CA SER A 407 -7.50 1.96 0.73
C SER A 407 -8.09 2.09 -0.67
N ASP A 408 -9.42 2.09 -0.77
CA ASP A 408 -10.18 2.31 -1.99
C ASP A 408 -10.28 3.80 -2.42
N ARG A 409 -9.63 4.69 -1.68
CA ARG A 409 -9.61 6.13 -1.94
C ARG A 409 -8.62 6.50 -3.01
N LEU A 410 -8.97 7.50 -3.79
CA LEU A 410 -8.04 8.21 -4.66
C LEU A 410 -7.51 9.44 -3.93
N VAL A 411 -6.21 9.51 -3.78
CA VAL A 411 -5.55 10.72 -3.30
C VAL A 411 -4.81 11.36 -4.46
N LEU A 412 -5.12 12.60 -4.74
CA LEU A 412 -4.54 13.38 -5.81
C LEU A 412 -3.84 14.60 -5.22
N ALA A 413 -2.74 15.01 -5.81
CA ALA A 413 -1.99 16.14 -5.28
C ALA A 413 -1.44 17.05 -6.38
N SER A 414 -1.33 18.34 -6.05
CA SER A 414 -0.66 19.32 -6.90
C SER A 414 0.77 19.60 -6.42
N PRO A 415 1.67 20.01 -7.32
CA PRO A 415 3.01 20.44 -6.92
C PRO A 415 3.01 21.64 -5.96
N THR A 416 1.91 22.41 -5.91
CA THR A 416 1.73 23.57 -5.03
C THR A 416 1.15 23.21 -3.67
N GLY A 417 0.92 21.89 -3.39
CA GLY A 417 0.50 21.40 -2.08
C GLY A 417 -1.01 21.25 -1.88
N LEU A 418 -1.82 21.41 -2.92
CA LEU A 418 -3.23 21.02 -2.83
C LEU A 418 -3.32 19.50 -2.84
N VAL A 419 -3.96 18.91 -1.84
CA VAL A 419 -4.21 17.47 -1.73
C VAL A 419 -5.70 17.23 -1.63
N VAL A 420 -6.20 16.29 -2.41
CA VAL A 420 -7.64 15.98 -2.52
C VAL A 420 -7.83 14.48 -2.32
N SER A 421 -8.81 14.08 -1.53
CA SER A 421 -9.27 12.69 -1.42
C SER A 421 -10.64 12.55 -2.07
N LEU A 422 -10.72 11.56 -2.96
CA LEU A 422 -11.95 11.15 -3.61
C LEU A 422 -12.23 9.69 -3.22
N ALA A 423 -13.48 9.39 -2.90
CA ALA A 423 -13.94 8.03 -2.63
C ALA A 423 -14.99 7.61 -3.65
N PRO A 424 -15.09 6.33 -4.01
CA PRO A 424 -16.20 5.82 -4.81
C PRO A 424 -17.54 6.09 -4.11
N VAL A 425 -18.53 6.52 -4.87
CA VAL A 425 -19.92 6.57 -4.38
C VAL A 425 -20.33 5.14 -4.05
N ARG A 426 -20.47 4.84 -2.78
CA ARG A 426 -21.05 3.56 -2.37
C ARG A 426 -22.51 3.56 -2.74
N SER A 427 -22.90 2.68 -3.66
CA SER A 427 -24.31 2.44 -3.91
C SER A 427 -24.97 2.07 -2.57
N ALA A 428 -26.08 2.75 -2.24
CA ALA A 428 -26.82 2.54 -0.98
C ALA A 428 -27.46 1.12 -0.86
N ALA A 429 -27.02 0.16 -1.66
CA ALA A 429 -27.65 -1.17 -1.82
C ALA A 429 -26.97 -2.32 -1.07
N GLU A 430 -26.01 -2.05 -0.18
CA GLU A 430 -25.67 -3.08 0.82
C GLU A 430 -25.77 -2.47 2.22
N PRO A 431 -26.85 -2.76 2.97
CA PRO A 431 -26.78 -2.67 4.41
C PRO A 431 -25.64 -3.58 4.83
N GLY A 432 -24.57 -2.99 5.41
CA GLY A 432 -23.49 -3.77 6.02
C GLY A 432 -24.11 -4.92 6.84
N PRO A 433 -23.38 -6.05 7.03
CA PRO A 433 -23.91 -7.15 7.82
C PRO A 433 -24.46 -6.55 9.09
N ALA A 434 -25.81 -6.66 9.24
CA ALA A 434 -26.50 -6.17 10.41
C ALA A 434 -25.71 -6.70 11.61
N ALA A 435 -25.23 -5.78 12.46
CA ALA A 435 -24.61 -6.16 13.71
C ALA A 435 -25.51 -7.26 14.27
N ALA A 436 -24.96 -8.47 14.43
CA ALA A 436 -25.71 -9.60 14.93
C ALA A 436 -26.39 -9.10 16.18
N GLU A 437 -27.73 -9.06 16.19
CA GLU A 437 -28.50 -8.75 17.37
C GLU A 437 -27.93 -9.62 18.50
N PRO A 438 -27.65 -9.03 19.66
CA PRO A 438 -27.18 -9.82 20.79
C PRO A 438 -28.18 -10.93 21.02
N ALA A 439 -27.72 -12.17 20.86
CA ALA A 439 -28.55 -13.34 21.07
C ALA A 439 -29.28 -13.18 22.39
N THR A 440 -30.62 -13.16 22.33
CA THR A 440 -31.48 -13.15 23.48
C THR A 440 -31.09 -14.35 24.33
N PRO A 441 -30.70 -14.16 25.61
CA PRO A 441 -30.35 -15.30 26.45
C PRO A 441 -31.49 -16.28 26.49
N ALA A 442 -31.21 -17.55 26.16
CA ALA A 442 -32.14 -18.63 26.26
C ALA A 442 -32.73 -18.66 27.69
N PRO A 443 -34.05 -18.86 27.89
CA PRO A 443 -34.62 -18.96 29.21
C PRO A 443 -33.98 -20.15 29.96
N ASP A 444 -33.56 -19.86 31.16
CA ASP A 444 -32.93 -20.77 32.11
C ASP A 444 -33.86 -21.99 32.37
N ALA A 445 -33.48 -23.14 31.82
CA ALA A 445 -34.18 -24.39 32.03
C ALA A 445 -33.64 -25.08 33.29
N THR A 446 -34.09 -24.64 34.45
CA THR A 446 -33.92 -25.37 35.71
C THR A 446 -35.17 -25.30 36.55
N ASP A 447 -36.07 -26.23 36.27
CA ASP A 447 -36.97 -26.77 37.29
C ASP A 447 -37.01 -28.29 37.13
N PRO A 448 -36.67 -29.06 38.15
CA PRO A 448 -36.74 -30.52 38.13
C PRO A 448 -38.20 -30.97 38.29
N VAL A 449 -38.76 -31.62 37.29
CA VAL A 449 -40.04 -32.29 37.38
C VAL A 449 -39.89 -33.59 38.14
N ASP A 450 -40.57 -33.65 39.25
CA ASP A 450 -40.78 -34.81 40.15
C ASP A 450 -41.41 -36.00 39.40
N PRO A 451 -40.89 -37.24 39.46
CA PRO A 451 -41.50 -38.41 38.84
C PRO A 451 -42.33 -39.20 39.87
N ALA A 452 -43.62 -38.89 39.98
CA ALA A 452 -44.54 -39.82 40.64
C ALA A 452 -46.03 -39.56 40.24
N ALA A 453 -46.52 -40.34 39.31
CA ALA A 453 -47.93 -40.82 39.34
C ALA A 453 -48.12 -41.76 38.13
N GLU A 454 -48.24 -43.05 38.45
CA GLU A 454 -48.78 -44.11 37.60
C GLU A 454 -50.25 -43.83 37.25
N PRO A 455 -50.70 -44.03 36.02
CA PRO A 455 -52.16 -44.16 35.73
C PRO A 455 -52.59 -45.59 35.65
N ALA A 456 -53.67 -45.81 36.35
CA ALA A 456 -54.47 -47.05 36.37
C ALA A 456 -55.04 -47.36 34.98
N ALA A 457 -55.20 -48.68 34.77
CA ALA A 457 -55.84 -49.30 33.63
C ALA A 457 -57.27 -48.88 33.42
N ALA A 458 -57.68 -48.72 32.19
CA ALA A 458 -59.07 -48.65 31.75
C ALA A 458 -59.30 -49.64 30.61
N ASP A 459 -60.41 -50.35 30.77
CA ASP A 459 -61.02 -51.47 30.06
C ASP A 459 -61.46 -51.11 28.63
N PRO A 460 -61.49 -52.08 27.71
CA PRO A 460 -62.07 -51.94 26.38
C PRO A 460 -63.51 -52.38 26.33
N ASP A 461 -64.36 -51.59 25.79
CA ASP A 461 -65.49 -52.05 24.97
C ASP A 461 -66.47 -50.92 24.62
N THR A 462 -66.66 -50.66 23.34
CA THR A 462 -67.96 -50.43 22.71
C THR A 462 -67.80 -49.96 21.26
N THR A 463 -68.30 -50.86 20.38
CA THR A 463 -68.49 -50.65 18.95
C THR A 463 -69.90 -50.03 18.70
N PRO A 464 -70.10 -49.40 17.52
CA PRO A 464 -71.19 -48.48 17.17
C PRO A 464 -72.46 -49.11 16.62
N PRO A 465 -73.43 -48.29 16.20
CA PRO A 465 -73.90 -48.53 14.84
C PRO A 465 -73.51 -47.41 13.85
#